data_82572650bacd4586fa3a8287884a92cd
#
_entry.id   82572650bacd4586fa3a8287884a92cd
#
_cell.length_a   1.000
_cell.length_b   1.000
_cell.length_c   1.000
_cell.angle_alpha   90.00
_cell.angle_beta   90.00
_cell.angle_gamma   90.00
#
_symmetry.space_group_name_H-M   'P 1'
#
loop_
_entity.id
_entity.type
_entity.pdbx_description
1 polymer ?
#
loop_
_entity_poly.entity_id
_entity_poly.type
_entity_poly.pdbx_seq_one_letter_code
_entity_poly.pdbx_strand_id
1 'polypeptide(L)'
;AAELRTELQRFADALRGAGDLRLLYANPGIDLPVKLKITEEIAKKLGFSELALKVLDVLIRNHRINDIDGILDALAAYVNKELDIAVADVATAHKLSEPEIAQLRTTLEKQAGRRVEMHLTVDPTLLGGFVARIESRIYDASVVGKIEKFRQSLA
;
A
#
# COMPACT_ATOMS: atom_id res chain seq x y z
N ALA A 1 -14.20 5.75 2.50
CA ALA A 1 -13.24 4.89 1.75
C ALA A 1 -12.04 4.48 2.63
N ALA A 2 -11.43 5.39 3.40
CA ALA A 2 -10.29 5.07 4.27
C ALA A 2 -10.66 4.08 5.39
N GLU A 3 -11.83 4.23 6.00
CA GLU A 3 -12.34 3.31 7.02
C GLU A 3 -12.55 1.91 6.44
N LEU A 4 -13.16 1.83 5.27
CA LEU A 4 -13.37 0.58 4.56
C LEU A 4 -12.04 -0.15 4.30
N ARG A 5 -11.01 0.58 3.86
CA ARG A 5 -9.67 0.02 3.66
C ARG A 5 -9.10 -0.56 4.95
N THR A 6 -9.25 0.16 6.07
CA THR A 6 -8.76 -0.30 7.38
C THR A 6 -9.49 -1.58 7.83
N GLU A 7 -10.80 -1.65 7.65
CA GLU A 7 -11.60 -2.82 7.99
C GLU A 7 -11.22 -4.03 7.14
N LEU A 8 -11.09 -3.85 5.83
CA LEU A 8 -10.67 -4.92 4.91
C LEU A 8 -9.24 -5.36 5.20
N GLN A 9 -8.34 -4.44 5.58
CA GLN A 9 -6.99 -4.77 6.00
C GLN A 9 -6.97 -5.67 7.23
N ARG A 10 -7.79 -5.37 8.24
CA ARG A 10 -7.94 -6.21 9.43
C ARG A 10 -8.42 -7.61 9.07
N PHE A 11 -9.35 -7.71 8.13
CA PHE A 11 -9.82 -9.01 7.65
C PHE A 11 -8.72 -9.78 6.92
N ALA A 12 -7.96 -9.13 6.07
CA ALA A 12 -6.81 -9.73 5.37
C ALA A 12 -5.74 -10.22 6.35
N ASP A 13 -5.47 -9.45 7.40
CA ASP A 13 -4.52 -9.84 8.44
C ASP A 13 -5.02 -11.06 9.23
N ALA A 14 -6.32 -11.12 9.52
CA ALA A 14 -6.94 -12.29 10.14
C ALA A 14 -6.84 -13.54 9.25
N LEU A 15 -7.01 -13.40 7.94
CA LEU A 15 -6.82 -14.48 6.98
C LEU A 15 -5.37 -14.99 6.93
N ARG A 16 -4.41 -14.08 6.98
CA ARG A 16 -2.98 -14.43 7.01
C ARG A 16 -2.59 -15.16 8.29
N GLY A 17 -3.16 -14.74 9.41
CA GLY A 17 -2.90 -15.33 10.72
C GLY A 17 -3.59 -16.68 10.96
N ALA A 18 -4.60 -17.02 10.17
CA ALA A 18 -5.41 -18.24 10.31
C ALA A 18 -5.44 -19.01 8.99
N GLY A 19 -4.48 -19.94 8.81
CA GLY A 19 -4.41 -20.79 7.62
C GLY A 19 -5.70 -21.59 7.38
N ASP A 20 -6.39 -21.97 8.45
CA ASP A 20 -7.67 -22.69 8.38
C ASP A 20 -8.78 -21.85 7.71
N LEU A 21 -8.82 -20.54 7.93
CA LEU A 21 -9.75 -19.65 7.25
C LEU A 21 -9.50 -19.56 5.76
N ARG A 22 -8.25 -19.48 5.34
CA ARG A 22 -7.90 -19.49 3.91
C ARG A 22 -8.33 -20.78 3.23
N LEU A 23 -8.10 -21.90 3.88
CA LEU A 23 -8.54 -23.20 3.39
C LEU A 23 -10.05 -23.33 3.34
N LEU A 24 -10.75 -22.80 4.34
CA LEU A 24 -12.22 -22.77 4.37
C LEU A 24 -12.78 -22.03 3.15
N TYR A 25 -12.28 -20.86 2.86
CA TYR A 25 -12.74 -20.05 1.72
C TYR A 25 -12.33 -20.62 0.36
N ALA A 26 -11.21 -21.32 0.31
CA ALA A 26 -10.73 -21.97 -0.90
C ALA A 26 -11.42 -23.32 -1.18
N ASN A 27 -12.07 -23.93 -0.18
CA ASN A 27 -12.67 -25.25 -0.30
C ASN A 27 -14.01 -25.19 -1.03
N PRO A 28 -14.14 -25.78 -2.23
CA PRO A 28 -15.41 -25.80 -2.96
C PRO A 28 -16.46 -26.72 -2.33
N GLY A 29 -16.06 -27.63 -1.43
CA GLY A 29 -16.96 -28.51 -0.70
C GLY A 29 -17.73 -27.86 0.42
N ILE A 30 -17.40 -26.62 0.79
CA ILE A 30 -18.11 -25.83 1.81
C ILE A 30 -19.13 -24.93 1.11
N ASP A 31 -20.39 -25.04 1.53
CA ASP A 31 -21.48 -24.27 0.96
C ASP A 31 -21.31 -22.77 1.18
N LEU A 32 -21.73 -21.99 0.20
CA LEU A 32 -21.66 -20.53 0.24
C LEU A 32 -22.33 -19.93 1.47
N PRO A 33 -23.57 -20.34 1.87
CA PRO A 33 -24.20 -19.80 3.08
C PRO A 33 -23.38 -19.96 4.36
N VAL A 34 -22.64 -21.06 4.48
CA VAL A 34 -21.75 -21.32 5.63
C VAL A 34 -20.59 -20.33 5.64
N LYS A 35 -19.95 -20.09 4.49
CA LYS A 35 -18.86 -19.13 4.34
C LYS A 35 -19.32 -17.71 4.71
N LEU A 36 -20.49 -17.30 4.23
CA LEU A 36 -21.08 -16.00 4.51
C LEU A 36 -21.39 -15.82 5.99
N LYS A 37 -21.95 -16.84 6.64
CA LYS A 37 -22.25 -16.80 8.07
C LYS A 37 -21.00 -16.65 8.93
N ILE A 38 -19.94 -17.38 8.60
CA ILE A 38 -18.65 -17.27 9.31
C ILE A 38 -18.07 -15.88 9.15
N THR A 39 -18.12 -15.32 7.94
CA THR A 39 -17.66 -13.96 7.65
C THR A 39 -18.44 -12.92 8.45
N GLU A 40 -19.76 -13.07 8.54
CA GLU A 40 -20.62 -12.19 9.33
C GLU A 40 -20.27 -12.24 10.83
N GLU A 41 -19.99 -13.42 11.38
CA GLU A 41 -19.56 -13.57 12.76
C GLU A 41 -18.20 -12.90 13.03
N ILE A 42 -17.24 -13.07 12.13
CA ILE A 42 -15.92 -12.43 12.22
C ILE A 42 -16.07 -10.91 12.15
N ALA A 43 -16.88 -10.41 11.23
CA ALA A 43 -17.14 -8.99 11.06
C ALA A 43 -17.81 -8.36 12.29
N LYS A 44 -18.74 -9.06 12.91
CA LYS A 44 -19.37 -8.63 14.17
C LYS A 44 -18.37 -8.54 15.31
N LYS A 45 -17.46 -9.51 15.42
CA LYS A 45 -16.39 -9.50 16.44
C LYS A 45 -15.40 -8.37 16.24
N LEU A 46 -15.10 -8.02 15.00
CA LEU A 46 -14.15 -6.95 14.65
C LEU A 46 -14.82 -5.57 14.54
N GLY A 47 -16.15 -5.49 14.64
CA GLY A 47 -16.89 -4.24 14.57
C GLY A 47 -16.92 -3.61 13.18
N PHE A 48 -17.03 -4.41 12.13
CA PHE A 48 -17.05 -3.93 10.75
C PHE A 48 -18.36 -3.23 10.39
N SER A 49 -18.28 -2.27 9.49
CA SER A 49 -19.44 -1.58 8.92
C SER A 49 -20.22 -2.49 7.96
N GLU A 50 -21.48 -2.14 7.71
CA GLU A 50 -22.30 -2.85 6.72
C GLU A 50 -21.68 -2.81 5.31
N LEU A 51 -20.98 -1.73 4.98
CA LEU A 51 -20.32 -1.60 3.69
C LEU A 51 -19.18 -2.61 3.55
N ALA A 52 -18.36 -2.78 4.60
CA ALA A 52 -17.30 -3.79 4.62
C ALA A 52 -17.87 -5.21 4.47
N LEU A 53 -18.96 -5.50 5.18
CA LEU A 53 -19.67 -6.78 5.04
C LEU A 53 -20.15 -7.04 3.62
N LYS A 54 -20.76 -6.05 2.97
CA LYS A 54 -21.23 -6.18 1.58
C LYS A 54 -20.08 -6.43 0.62
N VAL A 55 -18.95 -5.77 0.81
CA VAL A 55 -17.74 -5.99 -0.03
C VAL A 55 -17.23 -7.41 0.16
N LEU A 56 -17.10 -7.87 1.39
CA LEU A 56 -16.66 -9.24 1.69
C LEU A 56 -17.63 -10.29 1.12
N ASP A 57 -18.94 -10.05 1.22
CA ASP A 57 -19.99 -10.91 0.66
C ASP A 57 -19.82 -11.08 -0.86
N VAL A 58 -19.61 -9.96 -1.57
CA VAL A 58 -19.37 -9.97 -3.01
C VAL A 58 -18.08 -10.73 -3.36
N LEU A 59 -17.01 -10.55 -2.59
CA LEU A 59 -15.74 -11.24 -2.81
C LEU A 59 -15.87 -12.75 -2.62
N ILE A 60 -16.61 -13.16 -1.61
CA ILE A 60 -16.85 -14.59 -1.33
C ILE A 60 -17.70 -15.22 -2.41
N ARG A 61 -18.78 -14.57 -2.83
CA ARG A 61 -19.66 -15.05 -3.91
C ARG A 61 -18.95 -15.21 -5.24
N ASN A 62 -17.96 -14.36 -5.52
CA ASN A 62 -17.15 -14.43 -6.73
C ASN A 62 -15.87 -15.25 -6.57
N HIS A 63 -15.70 -15.94 -5.47
CA HIS A 63 -14.49 -16.76 -5.16
C HIS A 63 -13.18 -15.94 -5.20
N ARG A 64 -13.24 -14.65 -4.86
CA ARG A 64 -12.10 -13.72 -4.89
C ARG A 64 -11.59 -13.31 -3.51
N ILE A 65 -12.08 -13.92 -2.44
CA ILE A 65 -11.67 -13.54 -1.08
C ILE A 65 -10.17 -13.74 -0.84
N ASN A 66 -9.55 -14.70 -1.52
CA ASN A 66 -8.11 -14.94 -1.43
C ASN A 66 -7.27 -13.90 -2.17
N ASP A 67 -7.90 -13.09 -3.04
CA ASP A 67 -7.26 -11.99 -3.77
C ASP A 67 -7.40 -10.65 -3.02
N ILE A 68 -7.79 -10.69 -1.76
CA ILE A 68 -8.06 -9.48 -0.95
C ILE A 68 -6.89 -8.52 -0.91
N ASP A 69 -5.65 -9.01 -0.93
CA ASP A 69 -4.46 -8.17 -0.96
C ASP A 69 -4.39 -7.30 -2.22
N GLY A 70 -4.64 -7.89 -3.39
CA GLY A 70 -4.69 -7.16 -4.66
C GLY A 70 -5.83 -6.14 -4.69
N ILE A 71 -6.96 -6.47 -4.08
CA ILE A 71 -8.11 -5.57 -3.96
C ILE A 71 -7.79 -4.40 -3.02
N LEU A 72 -7.09 -4.65 -1.92
CA LEU A 72 -6.62 -3.61 -1.01
C LEU A 72 -5.66 -2.64 -1.70
N ASP A 73 -4.73 -3.16 -2.51
CA ASP A 73 -3.82 -2.33 -3.29
C ASP A 73 -4.57 -1.46 -4.30
N ALA A 74 -5.54 -2.01 -5.01
CA ALA A 74 -6.38 -1.26 -5.94
C ALA A 74 -7.22 -0.20 -5.22
N LEU A 75 -7.77 -0.53 -4.06
CA LEU A 75 -8.54 0.41 -3.25
C LEU A 75 -7.66 1.54 -2.71
N ALA A 76 -6.44 1.24 -2.30
CA ALA A 76 -5.46 2.25 -1.87
C ALA A 76 -5.12 3.22 -3.01
N ALA A 77 -4.87 2.70 -4.20
CA ALA A 77 -4.61 3.53 -5.39
C ALA A 77 -5.81 4.42 -5.74
N TYR A 78 -7.02 3.89 -5.64
CA TYR A 78 -8.25 4.65 -5.87
C TYR A 78 -8.42 5.78 -4.83
N VAL A 79 -8.25 5.49 -3.54
CA VAL A 79 -8.35 6.48 -2.46
C VAL A 79 -7.31 7.59 -2.64
N ASN A 80 -6.07 7.21 -2.98
CA ASN A 80 -5.01 8.19 -3.21
C ASN A 80 -5.33 9.11 -4.40
N LYS A 81 -5.90 8.56 -5.46
CA LYS A 81 -6.33 9.32 -6.63
C LYS A 81 -7.47 10.30 -6.29
N GLU A 82 -8.47 9.85 -5.51
CA GLU A 82 -9.59 10.70 -5.08
C GLU A 82 -9.14 11.83 -4.14
N LEU A 83 -8.16 11.57 -3.28
CA LEU A 83 -7.58 12.57 -2.38
C LEU A 83 -6.47 13.40 -3.01
N ASP A 84 -6.17 13.18 -4.30
CA ASP A 84 -5.06 13.82 -5.03
C ASP A 84 -3.71 13.64 -4.32
N ILE A 85 -3.44 12.44 -3.86
CA ILE A 85 -2.19 12.06 -3.21
C ILE A 85 -1.30 11.33 -4.20
N ALA A 86 -0.08 11.85 -4.41
CA ALA A 86 0.95 11.16 -5.17
C ALA A 86 1.69 10.15 -4.28
N VAL A 87 1.99 8.98 -4.81
CA VAL A 87 2.81 7.99 -4.14
C VAL A 87 4.25 8.13 -4.61
N ALA A 88 5.17 8.27 -3.67
CA ALA A 88 6.61 8.36 -3.93
C ALA A 88 7.33 7.16 -3.33
N ASP A 89 8.02 6.41 -4.18
CA ASP A 89 8.97 5.38 -3.75
C ASP A 89 10.35 6.04 -3.61
N VAL A 90 10.84 6.09 -2.38
CA VAL A 90 12.08 6.80 -2.03
C VAL A 90 13.14 5.82 -1.54
N ALA A 91 14.25 5.75 -2.22
CA ALA A 91 15.44 5.04 -1.78
C ALA A 91 16.46 6.01 -1.18
N THR A 92 16.94 5.72 0.02
CA THR A 92 17.93 6.53 0.74
C THR A 92 19.18 5.71 1.05
N ALA A 93 20.34 6.37 1.18
CA ALA A 93 21.59 5.68 1.50
C ALA A 93 21.60 5.12 2.94
N HIS A 94 20.88 5.73 3.86
CA HIS A 94 20.76 5.35 5.25
C HIS A 94 19.36 5.65 5.78
N LYS A 95 19.04 5.10 6.96
CA LYS A 95 17.76 5.35 7.61
C LYS A 95 17.63 6.83 7.99
N LEU A 96 16.52 7.47 7.59
CA LEU A 96 16.25 8.86 7.90
C LEU A 96 15.66 9.04 9.29
N SER A 97 16.02 10.18 9.94
CA SER A 97 15.36 10.64 11.15
C SER A 97 14.00 11.28 10.84
N GLU A 98 13.14 11.45 11.85
CA GLU A 98 11.85 12.12 11.71
C GLU A 98 11.92 13.51 11.08
N PRO A 99 12.85 14.42 11.49
CA PRO A 99 13.01 15.73 10.85
C PRO A 99 13.43 15.63 9.38
N GLU A 100 14.30 14.68 9.03
CA GLU A 100 14.75 14.46 7.65
C GLU A 100 13.61 13.96 6.76
N ILE A 101 12.76 13.06 7.28
CA ILE A 101 11.56 12.59 6.59
C ILE A 101 10.60 13.75 6.32
N ALA A 102 10.37 14.63 7.30
CA ALA A 102 9.50 15.79 7.15
C ALA A 102 10.02 16.77 6.08
N GLN A 103 11.32 17.05 6.06
CA GLN A 103 11.95 17.89 5.04
C GLN A 103 11.84 17.29 3.65
N LEU A 104 12.10 15.98 3.52
CA LEU A 104 12.00 15.28 2.26
C LEU A 104 10.57 15.31 1.71
N ARG A 105 9.58 15.07 2.57
CA ARG A 105 8.17 15.16 2.21
C ARG A 105 7.82 16.56 1.68
N THR A 106 8.21 17.62 2.36
CA THR A 106 7.98 19.00 1.93
C THR A 106 8.60 19.27 0.56
N THR A 107 9.82 18.82 0.34
CA THR A 107 10.50 18.97 -0.95
C THR A 107 9.77 18.24 -2.07
N LEU A 108 9.36 16.99 -1.84
CA LEU A 108 8.63 16.19 -2.84
C LEU A 108 7.24 16.74 -3.10
N GLU A 109 6.55 17.25 -2.10
CA GLU A 109 5.23 17.91 -2.26
C GLU A 109 5.32 19.18 -3.10
N LYS A 110 6.38 19.97 -2.94
CA LYS A 110 6.66 21.12 -3.80
C LYS A 110 6.89 20.70 -5.26
N GLN A 111 7.63 19.65 -5.48
CA GLN A 111 7.93 19.14 -6.82
C GLN A 111 6.70 18.53 -7.49
N ALA A 112 5.87 17.82 -6.74
CA ALA A 112 4.67 17.17 -7.25
C ALA A 112 3.48 18.13 -7.37
N GLY A 113 3.47 19.24 -6.64
CA GLY A 113 2.33 20.18 -6.58
C GLY A 113 1.11 19.64 -5.84
N ARG A 114 1.27 18.58 -5.06
CA ARG A 114 0.20 17.90 -4.30
C ARG A 114 0.78 17.12 -3.13
N ARG A 115 -0.08 16.58 -2.27
CA ARG A 115 0.34 15.74 -1.15
C ARG A 115 1.06 14.49 -1.64
N VAL A 116 2.06 14.07 -0.89
CA VAL A 116 2.89 12.89 -1.21
C VAL A 116 2.86 11.90 -0.07
N GLU A 117 2.53 10.65 -0.39
CA GLU A 117 2.74 9.49 0.47
C GLU A 117 4.08 8.86 0.11
N MET A 118 5.00 8.73 1.07
CA MET A 118 6.33 8.20 0.83
C MET A 118 6.46 6.77 1.30
N HIS A 119 7.02 5.91 0.43
CA HIS A 119 7.49 4.58 0.77
C HIS A 119 9.01 4.61 0.83
N LEU A 120 9.57 4.50 2.04
CA LEU A 120 10.99 4.61 2.27
C LEU A 120 11.67 3.24 2.24
N THR A 121 12.76 3.15 1.47
CA THR A 121 13.66 2.01 1.46
C THR A 121 15.10 2.47 1.66
N VAL A 122 15.94 1.61 2.22
CA VAL A 122 17.36 1.90 2.41
C VAL A 122 18.17 1.15 1.35
N ASP A 123 18.95 1.88 0.57
CA ASP A 123 19.84 1.34 -0.46
C ASP A 123 21.25 1.84 -0.22
N PRO A 124 22.13 1.03 0.40
CA PRO A 124 23.51 1.43 0.70
C PRO A 124 24.35 1.74 -0.54
N THR A 125 23.94 1.32 -1.73
CA THR A 125 24.67 1.56 -2.98
C THR A 125 24.64 3.02 -3.41
N LEU A 126 23.77 3.86 -2.83
CA LEU A 126 23.62 5.27 -3.19
C LEU A 126 24.72 6.18 -2.66
N LEU A 127 25.59 5.73 -1.76
CA LEU A 127 26.68 6.49 -1.12
C LEU A 127 26.22 7.74 -0.34
N GLY A 128 25.05 8.27 -0.60
CA GLY A 128 24.45 9.45 0.05
C GLY A 128 23.29 9.99 -0.76
N GLY A 129 22.48 10.88 -0.17
CA GLY A 129 21.31 11.45 -0.81
C GLY A 129 20.14 10.49 -0.95
N PHE A 130 19.28 10.74 -1.91
CA PHE A 130 18.08 9.93 -2.15
C PHE A 130 17.71 9.86 -3.63
N VAL A 131 16.96 8.84 -4.00
CA VAL A 131 16.28 8.72 -5.29
C VAL A 131 14.78 8.56 -5.01
N ALA A 132 13.96 9.43 -5.57
CA ALA A 132 12.52 9.39 -5.43
C ALA A 132 11.85 9.15 -6.78
N ARG A 133 10.95 8.19 -6.83
CA ARG A 133 10.08 7.94 -7.99
C ARG A 133 8.66 8.37 -7.65
N ILE A 134 8.15 9.36 -8.37
CA ILE A 134 6.77 9.83 -8.26
C ILE A 134 6.09 9.60 -9.61
N GLU A 135 5.16 8.64 -9.67
CA GLU A 135 4.53 8.23 -10.92
C GLU A 135 5.57 7.79 -11.97
N SER A 136 5.66 8.50 -13.09
CA SER A 136 6.64 8.25 -14.15
C SER A 136 7.91 9.12 -14.05
N ARG A 137 7.99 9.98 -13.03
CA ARG A 137 9.11 10.90 -12.84
C ARG A 137 10.09 10.37 -11.80
N ILE A 138 11.38 10.52 -12.06
CA ILE A 138 12.45 10.12 -11.16
C ILE A 138 13.24 11.36 -10.77
N TYR A 139 13.34 11.60 -9.46
CA TYR A 139 14.15 12.66 -8.87
C TYR A 139 15.37 12.00 -8.21
N ASP A 140 16.54 12.14 -8.88
CA ASP A 140 17.80 11.58 -8.39
C ASP A 140 18.64 12.68 -7.76
N ALA A 141 18.65 12.73 -6.43
CA ALA A 141 19.50 13.59 -5.61
C ALA A 141 20.59 12.78 -4.87
N SER A 142 20.90 11.58 -5.35
CA SER A 142 21.98 10.75 -4.80
C SER A 142 23.36 11.28 -5.16
N VAL A 143 24.38 10.93 -4.36
CA VAL A 143 25.77 11.24 -4.67
C VAL A 143 26.20 10.55 -5.95
N VAL A 144 25.79 9.31 -6.17
CA VAL A 144 26.07 8.56 -7.41
C VAL A 144 25.48 9.27 -8.63
N GLY A 145 24.21 9.70 -8.57
CA GLY A 145 23.56 10.44 -9.65
C GLY A 145 24.24 11.77 -9.97
N LYS A 146 24.71 12.50 -8.96
CA LYS A 146 25.48 13.74 -9.14
C LYS A 146 26.83 13.50 -9.85
N ILE A 147 27.52 12.44 -9.48
CA ILE A 147 28.77 12.04 -10.12
C ILE A 147 28.53 11.67 -11.58
N GLU A 148 27.50 10.91 -11.89
CA GLU A 148 27.09 10.54 -13.23
C GLU A 148 26.78 11.77 -14.10
N LYS A 149 25.97 12.71 -13.59
CA LYS A 149 25.66 13.98 -14.29
C LYS A 149 26.92 14.81 -14.56
N PHE A 150 27.81 14.89 -13.59
CA PHE A 150 29.08 15.59 -13.74
C PHE A 150 29.96 14.94 -14.82
N ARG A 151 30.05 13.62 -14.83
CA ARG A 151 30.75 12.86 -15.85
C ARG A 151 30.19 13.11 -17.25
N GLN A 152 28.86 13.12 -17.40
CA GLN A 152 28.21 13.42 -18.68
C GLN A 152 28.45 14.85 -19.14
N SER A 153 28.55 15.81 -18.24
CA SER A 153 28.82 17.22 -18.58
C SER A 153 30.26 17.46 -19.04
N LEU A 154 31.18 16.56 -18.71
CA LEU A 154 32.59 16.62 -19.14
C LEU A 154 32.83 15.92 -20.49
N ALA A 155 31.90 15.12 -20.91
CA ALA A 155 31.97 14.47 -22.21
C ALA A 155 31.33 15.35 -23.30
#